data_4c488cb78bb1d79d77cb51f9ce3f2f9a
#
_entry.id   4c488cb78bb1d79d77cb51f9ce3f2f9a
#
_cell.length_a   1.000
_cell.length_b   1.000
_cell.length_c   1.000
_cell.angle_alpha   90.00
_cell.angle_beta   90.00
_cell.angle_gamma   90.00
#
_symmetry.space_group_name_H-M   'P 1'
#
loop_
_entity.id
_entity.type
_entity.pdbx_description
1 polymer ?
#
loop_
_entity_poly.entity_id
_entity_poly.type
_entity_poly.pdbx_seq_one_letter_code
_entity_poly.pdbx_strand_id
1 'polypeptide(L)'
;MYGLTTRKALLAVSLVLLAASTAAHAHHNSTAVRPFRIDPSVGLSHMYNLLRQSHLPKEEEYPGVADTAGIDLDVLRGLQDQWLGKFDWKWEEAEMNSFKHFTTEIEGLTVHFIHELSSDPDAIPVILNHGWPGSFSEFTPIIKDLTSSAVTSTGKPISLHVIVPSLPGFAFSSKPPANWTVEDTARIQHTLMVDVLGYGQFAVHGTDWGCAPSYTLYANYSDATRAAHLTFLPFLPYSSAQLAAADITLDSALQRDEQQRTEQWSATGNAYYLEQLTKASQSSTSR
;
A
#
# COMPACT_ATOMS: atom_id res chain seq x y z
N MET A 1 4.22 -26.92 70.95
CA MET A 1 3.50 -25.69 70.73
C MET A 1 4.22 -24.82 69.65
N TYR A 2 4.32 -25.38 68.46
CA TYR A 2 4.83 -24.68 67.27
C TYR A 2 4.12 -25.28 66.05
N GLY A 3 3.10 -24.60 65.53
CA GLY A 3 2.40 -25.16 64.38
C GLY A 3 1.14 -24.42 63.95
N LEU A 4 1.14 -23.07 63.96
CA LEU A 4 -0.04 -22.34 63.46
C LEU A 4 0.28 -21.02 62.69
N THR A 5 1.55 -20.66 62.47
CA THR A 5 1.93 -19.39 61.86
C THR A 5 2.37 -19.47 60.41
N THR A 6 2.62 -20.67 59.89
CA THR A 6 3.14 -20.86 58.51
C THR A 6 2.06 -21.06 57.44
N ARG A 7 0.80 -21.37 57.81
CA ARG A 7 -0.29 -21.57 56.82
C ARG A 7 -0.99 -20.28 56.34
N LYS A 8 -0.91 -19.21 57.14
CA LYS A 8 -1.53 -17.91 56.72
C LYS A 8 -0.65 -17.05 55.83
N ALA A 9 0.66 -17.28 55.83
CA ALA A 9 1.59 -16.55 54.96
C ALA A 9 1.59 -17.08 53.51
N LEU A 10 1.33 -18.37 53.30
CA LEU A 10 1.29 -18.98 51.95
C LEU A 10 -0.01 -18.66 51.18
N LEU A 11 -1.12 -18.38 51.88
CA LEU A 11 -2.38 -17.99 51.20
C LEU A 11 -2.37 -16.52 50.75
N ALA A 12 -1.64 -15.64 51.39
CA ALA A 12 -1.53 -14.22 51.02
C ALA A 12 -0.64 -14.03 49.77
N VAL A 13 0.39 -14.84 49.61
CA VAL A 13 1.29 -14.77 48.43
C VAL A 13 0.62 -15.34 47.16
N SER A 14 -0.23 -16.37 47.31
CA SER A 14 -0.98 -16.93 46.18
C SER A 14 -2.08 -16.01 45.64
N LEU A 15 -2.71 -15.20 46.50
CA LEU A 15 -3.72 -14.23 46.05
C LEU A 15 -3.12 -12.99 45.36
N VAL A 16 -1.91 -12.57 45.72
CA VAL A 16 -1.24 -11.43 45.08
C VAL A 16 -0.68 -11.81 43.73
N LEU A 17 -0.26 -13.05 43.53
CA LEU A 17 0.18 -13.55 42.22
C LEU A 17 -0.97 -13.80 41.24
N LEU A 18 -2.21 -14.09 41.71
CA LEU A 18 -3.39 -14.22 40.87
C LEU A 18 -3.96 -12.86 40.44
N ALA A 19 -3.81 -11.81 41.27
CA ALA A 19 -4.28 -10.47 40.96
C ALA A 19 -3.34 -9.71 40.01
N ALA A 20 -2.05 -10.08 39.97
CA ALA A 20 -1.09 -9.50 39.02
C ALA A 20 -1.16 -10.12 37.61
N SER A 21 -1.77 -11.31 37.47
CA SER A 21 -1.89 -12.02 36.17
C SER A 21 -3.14 -11.62 35.36
N THR A 22 -4.09 -10.87 35.98
CA THR A 22 -5.31 -10.44 35.26
C THR A 22 -5.28 -8.97 34.81
N ALA A 23 -4.20 -8.24 35.10
CA ALA A 23 -4.05 -6.84 34.67
C ALA A 23 -3.23 -6.65 33.37
N ALA A 24 -2.73 -7.71 32.78
CA ALA A 24 -1.92 -7.67 31.58
C ALA A 24 -2.59 -8.44 30.44
N HIS A 25 -3.73 -8.02 29.94
CA HIS A 25 -4.21 -8.29 28.56
C HIS A 25 -5.64 -7.74 28.40
N ALA A 26 -5.79 -6.45 28.55
CA ALA A 26 -6.95 -5.75 28.02
C ALA A 26 -6.45 -4.62 27.10
N HIS A 27 -5.57 -4.92 26.15
CA HIS A 27 -5.61 -4.20 24.89
C HIS A 27 -6.87 -4.70 24.19
N HIS A 28 -7.99 -4.04 24.44
CA HIS A 28 -9.10 -4.04 23.51
C HIS A 28 -8.56 -3.49 22.19
N ASN A 29 -8.08 -4.35 21.31
CA ASN A 29 -7.97 -4.05 19.89
C ASN A 29 -9.39 -3.82 19.40
N SER A 30 -9.86 -2.57 19.55
CA SER A 30 -11.11 -2.14 18.96
C SER A 30 -10.87 -2.05 17.45
N THR A 31 -11.14 -3.15 16.73
CA THR A 31 -11.18 -3.18 15.25
C THR A 31 -12.39 -2.40 14.71
N ALA A 32 -12.91 -1.47 15.50
CA ALA A 32 -14.03 -0.64 15.11
C ALA A 32 -13.65 0.22 13.90
N VAL A 33 -14.42 0.08 12.84
CA VAL A 33 -14.32 0.93 11.65
C VAL A 33 -14.90 2.30 11.99
N ARG A 34 -14.10 3.34 11.75
CA ARG A 34 -14.48 4.74 12.03
C ARG A 34 -14.47 5.54 10.74
N PRO A 35 -15.52 6.34 10.45
CA PRO A 35 -15.48 7.28 9.34
C PRO A 35 -14.26 8.21 9.47
N PHE A 36 -13.61 8.47 8.34
CA PHE A 36 -12.46 9.37 8.26
C PHE A 36 -12.75 10.46 7.22
N ARG A 37 -12.24 11.66 7.45
CA ARG A 37 -12.33 12.77 6.51
C ARG A 37 -10.95 13.38 6.33
N ILE A 38 -10.58 13.60 5.10
CA ILE A 38 -9.33 14.28 4.74
C ILE A 38 -9.48 15.77 5.07
N ASP A 39 -8.55 16.28 5.89
CA ASP A 39 -8.43 17.71 6.21
C ASP A 39 -6.95 18.12 6.17
N PRO A 40 -6.50 18.73 5.07
CA PRO A 40 -5.10 19.14 4.89
C PRO A 40 -4.80 20.53 5.46
N SER A 41 -5.76 21.21 6.08
CA SER A 41 -5.69 22.62 6.45
C SER A 41 -4.40 23.01 7.21
N VAL A 42 -3.87 22.11 8.05
CA VAL A 42 -2.66 22.33 8.84
C VAL A 42 -1.39 22.37 7.99
N GLY A 43 -1.32 21.62 6.90
CA GLY A 43 -0.11 21.46 6.08
C GLY A 43 0.01 22.40 4.89
N LEU A 44 -1.10 22.94 4.39
CA LEU A 44 -1.13 23.67 3.12
C LEU A 44 -0.26 24.94 3.12
N SER A 45 -0.33 25.75 4.17
CA SER A 45 0.48 26.97 4.27
C SER A 45 1.98 26.66 4.26
N HIS A 46 2.37 25.59 4.92
CA HIS A 46 3.76 25.14 4.95
C HIS A 46 4.21 24.64 3.56
N MET A 47 3.39 23.82 2.91
CA MET A 47 3.65 23.33 1.54
C MET A 47 3.83 24.50 0.55
N TYR A 48 2.92 25.47 0.53
CA TYR A 48 3.05 26.63 -0.35
C TYR A 48 4.28 27.49 -0.06
N ASN A 49 4.68 27.61 1.22
CA ASN A 49 5.89 28.33 1.58
C ASN A 49 7.14 27.61 1.07
N LEU A 50 7.21 26.29 1.22
CA LEU A 50 8.31 25.48 0.67
C LEU A 50 8.36 25.61 -0.86
N LEU A 51 7.23 25.51 -1.53
CA LEU A 51 7.15 25.59 -2.99
C LEU A 51 7.62 26.97 -3.50
N ARG A 52 7.24 28.08 -2.83
CA ARG A 52 7.72 29.43 -3.17
C ARG A 52 9.22 29.62 -2.93
N GLN A 53 9.78 28.92 -1.95
CA GLN A 53 11.20 28.98 -1.60
C GLN A 53 12.04 28.00 -2.41
N SER A 54 11.41 27.09 -3.17
CA SER A 54 12.13 26.16 -4.03
C SER A 54 12.79 26.91 -5.19
N HIS A 55 14.12 26.80 -5.26
CA HIS A 55 14.91 27.44 -6.31
C HIS A 55 15.14 26.45 -7.45
N LEU A 56 14.61 26.78 -8.61
CA LEU A 56 14.93 26.08 -9.85
C LEU A 56 16.19 26.70 -10.47
N PRO A 57 17.01 25.92 -11.22
CA PRO A 57 18.14 26.45 -11.98
C PRO A 57 17.72 27.62 -12.89
N LYS A 58 18.63 28.57 -13.13
CA LYS A 58 18.36 29.67 -14.05
C LYS A 58 18.42 29.24 -15.50
N GLU A 59 19.25 28.28 -15.80
CA GLU A 59 19.49 27.70 -17.13
C GLU A 59 19.72 26.21 -17.00
N GLU A 60 19.59 25.47 -18.07
CA GLU A 60 19.89 24.04 -18.12
C GLU A 60 21.36 23.79 -17.79
N GLU A 61 21.64 22.85 -16.88
CA GLU A 61 23.00 22.49 -16.51
C GLU A 61 23.75 21.81 -17.68
N TYR A 62 23.01 21.08 -18.50
CA TYR A 62 23.53 20.40 -19.70
C TYR A 62 22.72 20.82 -20.94
N PRO A 63 23.09 21.97 -21.57
CA PRO A 63 22.34 22.48 -22.72
C PRO A 63 22.33 21.47 -23.88
N GLY A 64 21.15 21.29 -24.49
CA GLY A 64 20.96 20.43 -25.66
C GLY A 64 20.77 18.95 -25.39
N VAL A 65 20.67 18.53 -24.12
CA VAL A 65 20.28 17.15 -23.76
C VAL A 65 18.82 17.05 -23.36
N ALA A 66 18.15 18.19 -23.13
CA ALA A 66 16.70 18.30 -22.89
C ALA A 66 16.11 17.10 -22.10
N ASP A 67 15.13 16.43 -22.69
CA ASP A 67 14.39 15.31 -22.12
C ASP A 67 15.22 14.00 -21.98
N THR A 68 16.42 13.93 -22.55
CA THR A 68 17.26 12.71 -22.49
C THR A 68 18.04 12.59 -21.17
N ALA A 69 18.24 13.69 -20.44
CA ALA A 69 19.01 13.72 -19.19
C ALA A 69 18.20 14.17 -17.96
N GLY A 70 16.91 14.37 -18.10
CA GLY A 70 16.02 14.78 -17.03
C GLY A 70 14.77 15.47 -17.55
N ILE A 71 14.06 16.16 -16.65
CA ILE A 71 12.92 16.98 -17.03
C ILE A 71 13.39 18.29 -17.65
N ASP A 72 12.76 18.71 -18.74
CA ASP A 72 12.93 20.04 -19.33
C ASP A 72 12.65 21.14 -18.29
N LEU A 73 13.55 22.13 -18.23
CA LEU A 73 13.48 23.18 -17.19
C LEU A 73 12.25 24.09 -17.35
N ASP A 74 11.81 24.36 -18.59
CA ASP A 74 10.63 25.19 -18.81
C ASP A 74 9.36 24.44 -18.46
N VAL A 75 9.32 23.11 -18.66
CA VAL A 75 8.24 22.25 -18.18
C VAL A 75 8.19 22.28 -16.65
N LEU A 76 9.32 22.15 -15.97
CA LEU A 76 9.40 22.17 -14.51
C LEU A 76 8.95 23.53 -13.92
N ARG A 77 9.35 24.65 -14.54
CA ARG A 77 8.90 26.01 -14.19
C ARG A 77 7.40 26.14 -14.38
N GLY A 78 6.88 25.67 -15.51
CA GLY A 78 5.46 25.68 -15.80
C GLY A 78 4.62 24.90 -14.78
N LEU A 79 5.12 23.76 -14.30
CA LEU A 79 4.49 22.97 -13.23
C LEU A 79 4.51 23.72 -11.88
N GLN A 80 5.63 24.38 -11.53
CA GLN A 80 5.73 25.19 -10.32
C GLN A 80 4.73 26.37 -10.36
N ASP A 81 4.65 27.08 -11.48
CA ASP A 81 3.72 28.19 -11.67
C ASP A 81 2.25 27.73 -11.62
N GLN A 82 1.97 26.57 -12.23
CA GLN A 82 0.64 25.96 -12.17
C GLN A 82 0.24 25.61 -10.74
N TRP A 83 1.15 24.98 -10.00
CA TRP A 83 0.89 24.58 -8.63
C TRP A 83 0.70 25.77 -7.70
N LEU A 84 1.50 26.85 -7.86
CA LEU A 84 1.39 28.07 -7.06
C LEU A 84 0.15 28.91 -7.39
N GLY A 85 -0.30 28.91 -8.65
CA GLY A 85 -1.29 29.86 -9.13
C GLY A 85 -2.65 29.28 -9.52
N LYS A 86 -2.70 28.02 -9.98
CA LYS A 86 -3.92 27.42 -10.58
C LYS A 86 -4.42 26.19 -9.84
N PHE A 87 -3.60 25.56 -9.01
CA PHE A 87 -3.98 24.34 -8.29
C PHE A 87 -4.97 24.72 -7.18
N ASP A 88 -6.16 24.14 -7.23
CA ASP A 88 -7.20 24.34 -6.22
C ASP A 88 -7.27 23.13 -5.27
N TRP A 89 -6.56 23.26 -4.15
CA TRP A 89 -6.56 22.20 -3.15
C TRP A 89 -7.94 21.94 -2.53
N LYS A 90 -8.82 22.94 -2.45
CA LYS A 90 -10.18 22.73 -1.92
C LYS A 90 -11.01 21.83 -2.84
N TRP A 91 -10.80 22.00 -4.15
CA TRP A 91 -11.44 21.12 -5.12
C TRP A 91 -10.92 19.69 -5.01
N GLU A 92 -9.60 19.50 -4.93
CA GLU A 92 -8.97 18.19 -4.77
C GLU A 92 -9.40 17.51 -3.46
N GLU A 93 -9.43 18.26 -2.35
CA GLU A 93 -9.95 17.77 -1.07
C GLU A 93 -11.41 17.30 -1.19
N ALA A 94 -12.26 18.09 -1.88
CA ALA A 94 -13.66 17.74 -2.08
C ALA A 94 -13.81 16.49 -2.94
N GLU A 95 -13.02 16.33 -4.01
CA GLU A 95 -12.99 15.14 -4.85
C GLU A 95 -12.55 13.91 -4.06
N MET A 96 -11.45 13.99 -3.33
CA MET A 96 -11.03 12.88 -2.46
C MET A 96 -12.11 12.51 -1.45
N ASN A 97 -12.69 13.49 -0.76
CA ASN A 97 -13.77 13.28 0.22
C ASN A 97 -15.13 12.90 -0.40
N SER A 98 -15.24 12.83 -1.72
CA SER A 98 -16.43 12.27 -2.38
C SER A 98 -16.54 10.75 -2.21
N PHE A 99 -15.45 10.10 -1.83
CA PHE A 99 -15.39 8.68 -1.48
C PHE A 99 -15.55 8.49 0.04
N LYS A 100 -15.99 7.28 0.43
CA LYS A 100 -16.16 6.93 1.84
C LYS A 100 -14.85 6.43 2.42
N HIS A 101 -14.20 7.29 3.18
CA HIS A 101 -12.96 6.98 3.89
C HIS A 101 -13.22 6.48 5.30
N PHE A 102 -12.40 5.53 5.72
CA PHE A 102 -12.46 4.94 7.05
C PHE A 102 -11.05 4.72 7.61
N THR A 103 -11.00 4.56 8.94
CA THR A 103 -9.84 4.05 9.65
C THR A 103 -10.26 2.91 10.59
N THR A 104 -9.34 2.00 10.83
CA THR A 104 -9.45 0.95 11.85
C THR A 104 -8.10 0.69 12.48
N GLU A 105 -8.09 0.08 13.67
CA GLU A 105 -6.86 -0.33 14.35
C GLU A 105 -6.64 -1.83 14.16
N ILE A 106 -5.50 -2.19 13.55
CA ILE A 106 -5.08 -3.59 13.37
C ILE A 106 -3.65 -3.73 13.88
N GLU A 107 -3.43 -4.58 14.86
CA GLU A 107 -2.12 -4.83 15.48
C GLU A 107 -1.40 -3.55 15.97
N GLY A 108 -2.18 -2.57 16.44
CA GLY A 108 -1.65 -1.28 16.91
C GLY A 108 -1.30 -0.28 15.80
N LEU A 109 -1.62 -0.60 14.55
CA LEU A 109 -1.51 0.31 13.42
C LEU A 109 -2.87 0.87 13.05
N THR A 110 -2.96 2.18 12.89
CA THR A 110 -4.10 2.80 12.21
C THR A 110 -4.01 2.49 10.72
N VAL A 111 -4.98 1.79 10.19
CA VAL A 111 -5.12 1.47 8.77
C VAL A 111 -6.21 2.34 8.18
N HIS A 112 -5.86 3.22 7.27
CA HIS A 112 -6.78 4.02 6.48
C HIS A 112 -7.18 3.27 5.20
N PHE A 113 -8.43 3.38 4.80
CA PHE A 113 -8.92 2.79 3.55
C PHE A 113 -10.17 3.50 3.02
N ILE A 114 -10.34 3.46 1.69
CA ILE A 114 -11.63 3.73 1.04
C ILE A 114 -12.43 2.42 1.04
N HIS A 115 -13.75 2.51 1.26
CA HIS A 115 -14.66 1.38 1.11
C HIS A 115 -15.91 1.82 0.38
N GLU A 116 -15.98 1.51 -0.91
CA GLU A 116 -17.12 1.80 -1.76
C GLU A 116 -17.86 0.53 -2.15
N LEU A 117 -19.17 0.52 -1.89
CA LEU A 117 -20.03 -0.60 -2.16
C LEU A 117 -20.72 -0.44 -3.51
N SER A 118 -20.77 -1.51 -4.29
CA SER A 118 -21.74 -1.63 -5.36
C SER A 118 -23.17 -1.68 -4.78
N SER A 119 -24.14 -1.30 -5.58
CA SER A 119 -25.58 -1.51 -5.27
C SER A 119 -25.98 -2.99 -5.31
N ASP A 120 -25.19 -3.86 -5.92
CA ASP A 120 -25.37 -5.30 -5.94
C ASP A 120 -24.79 -5.92 -4.66
N PRO A 121 -25.64 -6.55 -3.81
CA PRO A 121 -25.16 -7.17 -2.58
C PRO A 121 -24.22 -8.36 -2.82
N ASP A 122 -24.31 -8.99 -4.00
CA ASP A 122 -23.47 -10.12 -4.40
C ASP A 122 -22.22 -9.70 -5.17
N ALA A 123 -21.90 -8.39 -5.19
CA ALA A 123 -20.71 -7.86 -5.83
C ALA A 123 -19.42 -8.48 -5.25
N ILE A 124 -18.44 -8.70 -6.11
CA ILE A 124 -17.17 -9.31 -5.71
C ILE A 124 -16.32 -8.31 -4.92
N PRO A 125 -15.92 -8.61 -3.68
CA PRO A 125 -15.01 -7.75 -2.95
C PRO A 125 -13.62 -7.75 -3.60
N VAL A 126 -13.02 -6.56 -3.76
CA VAL A 126 -11.66 -6.42 -4.28
C VAL A 126 -10.88 -5.42 -3.46
N ILE A 127 -9.66 -5.79 -3.09
CA ILE A 127 -8.69 -4.89 -2.47
C ILE A 127 -7.71 -4.40 -3.54
N LEU A 128 -7.49 -3.07 -3.60
CA LEU A 128 -6.62 -2.42 -4.58
C LEU A 128 -5.42 -1.79 -3.86
N ASN A 129 -4.23 -2.31 -4.12
CA ASN A 129 -2.98 -1.91 -3.49
C ASN A 129 -2.18 -0.99 -4.40
N HIS A 130 -1.96 0.25 -3.95
CA HIS A 130 -1.17 1.26 -4.64
C HIS A 130 0.34 1.02 -4.54
N GLY A 131 1.11 1.73 -5.34
CA GLY A 131 2.56 1.69 -5.38
C GLY A 131 3.27 2.89 -4.74
N TRP A 132 4.58 2.96 -4.95
CA TRP A 132 5.44 4.07 -4.55
C TRP A 132 5.83 4.91 -5.79
N PRO A 133 5.83 6.24 -5.70
CA PRO A 133 5.52 7.10 -4.54
C PRO A 133 4.04 7.47 -4.42
N GLY A 134 3.15 6.66 -4.97
CA GLY A 134 1.73 6.91 -5.05
C GLY A 134 0.97 6.76 -3.73
N SER A 135 -0.35 6.66 -3.85
CA SER A 135 -1.25 6.51 -2.71
C SER A 135 -2.59 5.90 -3.16
N PHE A 136 -3.54 5.77 -2.25
CA PHE A 136 -4.91 5.36 -2.56
C PHE A 136 -5.54 6.18 -3.71
N SER A 137 -5.09 7.41 -3.93
CA SER A 137 -5.63 8.30 -4.96
C SER A 137 -5.40 7.80 -6.39
N GLU A 138 -4.45 6.88 -6.61
CA GLU A 138 -4.24 6.25 -7.91
C GLU A 138 -5.49 5.56 -8.44
N PHE A 139 -6.34 5.06 -7.56
CA PHE A 139 -7.54 4.30 -7.93
C PHE A 139 -8.81 5.15 -7.96
N THR A 140 -8.81 6.38 -7.45
CA THR A 140 -10.03 7.21 -7.42
C THR A 140 -10.71 7.38 -8.77
N PRO A 141 -9.98 7.47 -9.91
CA PRO A 141 -10.62 7.60 -11.22
C PRO A 141 -11.45 6.39 -11.66
N ILE A 142 -11.16 5.19 -11.13
CA ILE A 142 -11.80 3.94 -11.58
C ILE A 142 -12.79 3.36 -10.57
N ILE A 143 -12.82 3.85 -9.34
CA ILE A 143 -13.69 3.27 -8.27
C ILE A 143 -15.15 3.26 -8.68
N LYS A 144 -15.67 4.38 -9.24
CA LYS A 144 -17.07 4.51 -9.64
C LYS A 144 -17.43 3.51 -10.74
N ASP A 145 -16.54 3.29 -11.69
CA ASP A 145 -16.75 2.33 -12.78
C ASP A 145 -16.75 0.89 -12.24
N LEU A 146 -15.81 0.56 -11.36
CA LEU A 146 -15.70 -0.77 -10.76
C LEU A 146 -16.91 -1.12 -9.87
N THR A 147 -17.48 -0.14 -9.18
CA THR A 147 -18.68 -0.35 -8.34
C THR A 147 -19.98 -0.38 -9.14
N SER A 148 -19.95 0.10 -10.38
CA SER A 148 -21.09 0.08 -11.29
C SER A 148 -21.30 -1.31 -11.89
N SER A 149 -22.56 -1.62 -12.25
CA SER A 149 -22.86 -2.87 -12.94
C SER A 149 -22.29 -2.88 -14.35
N ALA A 150 -21.53 -3.92 -14.66
CA ALA A 150 -20.98 -4.20 -15.97
C ALA A 150 -21.38 -5.61 -16.44
N VAL A 151 -21.05 -5.97 -17.67
CA VAL A 151 -21.34 -7.30 -18.22
C VAL A 151 -20.05 -7.93 -18.71
N THR A 152 -19.78 -9.15 -18.25
CA THR A 152 -18.62 -9.94 -18.71
C THR A 152 -18.74 -10.31 -20.18
N SER A 153 -17.65 -10.75 -20.81
CA SER A 153 -17.66 -11.27 -22.20
C SER A 153 -18.60 -12.48 -22.38
N THR A 154 -18.98 -13.15 -21.30
CA THR A 154 -19.93 -14.27 -21.31
C THR A 154 -21.38 -13.85 -21.04
N GLY A 155 -21.66 -12.54 -20.96
CA GLY A 155 -23.00 -11.98 -20.73
C GLY A 155 -23.46 -12.00 -19.27
N LYS A 156 -22.59 -12.32 -18.29
CA LYS A 156 -22.95 -12.30 -16.85
C LYS A 156 -22.77 -10.89 -16.28
N PRO A 157 -23.71 -10.41 -15.46
CA PRO A 157 -23.52 -9.17 -14.72
C PRO A 157 -22.36 -9.31 -13.73
N ILE A 158 -21.63 -8.24 -13.52
CA ILE A 158 -20.54 -8.15 -12.56
C ILE A 158 -20.46 -6.73 -12.01
N SER A 159 -20.18 -6.62 -10.73
CA SER A 159 -19.78 -5.37 -10.08
C SER A 159 -18.87 -5.69 -8.89
N LEU A 160 -18.19 -4.69 -8.35
CA LEU A 160 -17.22 -4.91 -7.29
C LEU A 160 -17.56 -4.06 -6.06
N HIS A 161 -17.35 -4.62 -4.86
CA HIS A 161 -17.14 -3.84 -3.66
C HIS A 161 -15.65 -3.50 -3.61
N VAL A 162 -15.33 -2.22 -3.58
CA VAL A 162 -13.94 -1.74 -3.75
C VAL A 162 -13.37 -1.27 -2.43
N ILE A 163 -12.25 -1.87 -2.02
CA ILE A 163 -11.49 -1.49 -0.84
C ILE A 163 -10.11 -1.00 -1.29
N VAL A 164 -9.75 0.23 -0.91
CA VAL A 164 -8.45 0.84 -1.27
C VAL A 164 -7.73 1.26 0.00
N PRO A 165 -6.89 0.39 0.59
CA PRO A 165 -6.12 0.77 1.76
C PRO A 165 -4.98 1.73 1.37
N SER A 166 -4.61 2.62 2.30
CA SER A 166 -3.28 3.19 2.31
C SER A 166 -2.31 2.16 2.88
N LEU A 167 -1.25 1.85 2.16
CA LEU A 167 -0.20 0.95 2.68
C LEU A 167 0.40 1.52 3.98
N PRO A 168 0.90 0.69 4.91
CA PRO A 168 1.57 1.16 6.12
C PRO A 168 2.69 2.17 5.81
N GLY A 169 2.63 3.35 6.44
CA GLY A 169 3.56 4.45 6.20
C GLY A 169 3.19 5.39 5.05
N PHE A 170 2.10 5.13 4.34
CA PHE A 170 1.60 5.97 3.26
C PHE A 170 0.33 6.72 3.65
N ALA A 171 0.16 7.89 3.06
CA ALA A 171 -1.02 8.75 3.21
C ALA A 171 -1.50 8.84 4.67
N PHE A 172 -2.63 8.22 5.01
CA PHE A 172 -3.28 8.34 6.32
C PHE A 172 -3.15 7.08 7.19
N SER A 173 -2.44 6.06 6.73
CA SER A 173 -2.07 4.92 7.55
C SER A 173 -0.84 5.23 8.40
N SER A 174 -0.78 4.69 9.63
CA SER A 174 0.35 4.91 10.52
C SER A 174 1.64 4.27 9.99
N LYS A 175 2.76 4.84 10.43
CA LYS A 175 4.09 4.29 10.14
C LYS A 175 4.22 2.88 10.75
N PRO A 176 4.71 1.90 9.99
CA PRO A 176 4.96 0.57 10.51
C PRO A 176 6.14 0.55 11.49
N PRO A 177 6.19 -0.41 12.42
CA PRO A 177 7.33 -0.59 13.30
C PRO A 177 8.59 -1.03 12.55
N ALA A 178 9.73 -1.04 13.24
CA ALA A 178 10.97 -1.54 12.66
C ALA A 178 10.85 -3.03 12.26
N ASN A 179 11.55 -3.41 11.19
CA ASN A 179 11.55 -4.76 10.62
C ASN A 179 10.21 -5.22 10.04
N TRP A 180 9.34 -4.29 9.71
CA TRP A 180 8.09 -4.58 9.00
C TRP A 180 8.36 -5.13 7.61
N THR A 181 7.66 -6.19 7.25
CA THR A 181 7.83 -6.87 5.96
C THR A 181 6.58 -6.78 5.08
N VAL A 182 6.70 -7.28 3.87
CA VAL A 182 5.57 -7.42 2.93
C VAL A 182 4.54 -8.40 3.49
N GLU A 183 4.99 -9.47 4.13
CA GLU A 183 4.14 -10.48 4.78
C GLU A 183 3.33 -9.87 5.91
N ASP A 184 3.90 -8.95 6.68
CA ASP A 184 3.18 -8.22 7.71
C ASP A 184 2.08 -7.34 7.11
N THR A 185 2.37 -6.66 6.00
CA THR A 185 1.37 -5.88 5.25
C THR A 185 0.24 -6.76 4.74
N ALA A 186 0.55 -7.91 4.14
CA ALA A 186 -0.45 -8.85 3.67
C ALA A 186 -1.30 -9.40 4.84
N ARG A 187 -0.69 -9.69 5.99
CA ARG A 187 -1.41 -10.15 7.19
C ARG A 187 -2.45 -9.13 7.68
N ILE A 188 -2.08 -7.86 7.82
CA ILE A 188 -3.04 -6.85 8.26
C ILE A 188 -4.12 -6.58 7.21
N GLN A 189 -3.83 -6.72 5.92
CA GLN A 189 -4.82 -6.61 4.85
C GLN A 189 -5.77 -7.80 4.84
N HIS A 190 -5.29 -9.01 5.10
CA HIS A 190 -6.14 -10.17 5.30
C HIS A 190 -7.08 -9.94 6.49
N THR A 191 -6.56 -9.48 7.63
CA THR A 191 -7.35 -9.12 8.80
C THR A 191 -8.38 -8.03 8.47
N LEU A 192 -8.00 -6.99 7.71
CA LEU A 192 -8.93 -5.96 7.25
C LEU A 192 -10.10 -6.56 6.47
N MET A 193 -9.80 -7.41 5.49
CA MET A 193 -10.84 -7.98 4.61
C MET A 193 -11.72 -8.99 5.34
N VAL A 194 -11.13 -9.92 6.07
CA VAL A 194 -11.85 -11.07 6.65
C VAL A 194 -12.45 -10.73 8.02
N ASP A 195 -11.64 -10.21 8.94
CA ASP A 195 -12.06 -10.05 10.34
C ASP A 195 -12.76 -8.72 10.59
N VAL A 196 -12.36 -7.65 9.89
CA VAL A 196 -12.92 -6.30 10.08
C VAL A 196 -14.12 -6.06 9.17
N LEU A 197 -14.00 -6.38 7.88
CA LEU A 197 -15.04 -6.12 6.87
C LEU A 197 -15.95 -7.32 6.60
N GLY A 198 -15.58 -8.53 7.06
CA GLY A 198 -16.40 -9.73 6.95
C GLY A 198 -16.39 -10.39 5.57
N TYR A 199 -15.45 -10.05 4.70
CA TYR A 199 -15.33 -10.65 3.37
C TYR A 199 -14.55 -11.97 3.45
N GLY A 200 -15.28 -13.10 3.54
CA GLY A 200 -14.65 -14.43 3.59
C GLY A 200 -13.89 -14.81 2.33
N GLN A 201 -14.23 -14.21 1.18
CA GLN A 201 -13.51 -14.37 -0.09
C GLN A 201 -13.44 -13.04 -0.82
N PHE A 202 -12.29 -12.75 -1.47
CA PHE A 202 -12.06 -11.52 -2.20
C PHE A 202 -11.04 -11.70 -3.33
N ALA A 203 -11.00 -10.75 -4.24
CA ALA A 203 -9.93 -10.59 -5.23
C ALA A 203 -8.95 -9.51 -4.77
N VAL A 204 -7.73 -9.55 -5.30
CA VAL A 204 -6.72 -8.55 -5.04
C VAL A 204 -6.15 -7.99 -6.34
N HIS A 205 -5.93 -6.69 -6.36
CA HIS A 205 -5.16 -6.01 -7.39
C HIS A 205 -3.99 -5.26 -6.76
N GLY A 206 -2.85 -5.26 -7.44
CA GLY A 206 -1.68 -4.49 -7.05
C GLY A 206 -0.98 -3.84 -8.22
N THR A 207 -0.48 -2.64 -7.98
CA THR A 207 0.42 -1.92 -8.87
C THR A 207 1.75 -1.68 -8.17
N ASP A 208 2.86 -1.69 -8.90
CA ASP A 208 4.20 -1.39 -8.38
C ASP A 208 4.49 -2.10 -7.04
N TRP A 209 4.87 -1.38 -5.96
CA TRP A 209 5.09 -1.96 -4.62
C TRP A 209 3.84 -2.64 -4.05
N GLY A 210 2.65 -2.22 -4.43
CA GLY A 210 1.40 -2.86 -4.04
C GLY A 210 1.24 -4.29 -4.58
N CYS A 211 2.00 -4.64 -5.63
CA CYS A 211 2.03 -6.02 -6.13
C CYS A 211 2.61 -7.01 -5.12
N ALA A 212 3.56 -6.59 -4.29
CA ALA A 212 4.21 -7.48 -3.33
C ALA A 212 3.23 -8.01 -2.25
N PRO A 213 2.51 -7.17 -1.48
CA PRO A 213 1.49 -7.67 -0.55
C PRO A 213 0.32 -8.35 -1.27
N SER A 214 -0.03 -7.92 -2.49
CA SER A 214 -1.09 -8.57 -3.29
C SER A 214 -0.71 -10.00 -3.68
N TYR A 215 0.52 -10.21 -4.12
CA TYR A 215 1.03 -11.54 -4.41
C TYR A 215 1.09 -12.41 -3.14
N THR A 216 1.55 -11.84 -2.02
CA THR A 216 1.62 -12.55 -0.74
C THR A 216 0.23 -12.96 -0.25
N LEU A 217 -0.79 -12.09 -0.40
CA LEU A 217 -2.19 -12.44 -0.11
C LEU A 217 -2.65 -13.63 -0.95
N TYR A 218 -2.38 -13.61 -2.26
CA TYR A 218 -2.78 -14.69 -3.15
C TYR A 218 -2.04 -16.01 -2.85
N ALA A 219 -0.75 -15.94 -2.54
CA ALA A 219 0.07 -17.13 -2.28
C ALA A 219 -0.18 -17.75 -0.91
N ASN A 220 -0.32 -16.91 0.15
CA ASN A 220 -0.34 -17.39 1.53
C ASN A 220 -1.75 -17.45 2.16
N TYR A 221 -2.75 -16.78 1.56
CA TYR A 221 -4.13 -16.71 2.06
C TYR A 221 -5.12 -17.14 0.98
N SER A 222 -4.82 -18.23 0.27
CA SER A 222 -5.58 -18.71 -0.89
C SER A 222 -7.01 -19.15 -0.57
N ASP A 223 -7.33 -19.46 0.67
CA ASP A 223 -8.68 -19.76 1.11
C ASP A 223 -9.61 -18.54 1.02
N ALA A 224 -9.07 -17.35 1.29
CA ALA A 224 -9.77 -16.08 1.21
C ALA A 224 -9.50 -15.34 -0.13
N THR A 225 -8.24 -15.32 -0.59
CA THR A 225 -7.85 -14.61 -1.82
C THR A 225 -8.02 -15.51 -3.04
N ARG A 226 -9.08 -15.28 -3.83
CA ARG A 226 -9.50 -16.18 -4.92
C ARG A 226 -8.95 -15.81 -6.29
N ALA A 227 -8.52 -14.58 -6.49
CA ALA A 227 -7.93 -14.10 -7.72
C ALA A 227 -6.96 -12.95 -7.44
N ALA A 228 -5.91 -12.85 -8.24
CA ALA A 228 -4.96 -11.74 -8.21
C ALA A 228 -4.76 -11.16 -9.61
N HIS A 229 -4.77 -9.83 -9.70
CA HIS A 229 -4.36 -9.08 -10.87
C HIS A 229 -3.17 -8.20 -10.50
N LEU A 230 -2.03 -8.42 -11.15
CA LEU A 230 -0.77 -7.75 -10.84
C LEU A 230 -0.28 -7.07 -12.12
N THR A 231 -0.11 -5.76 -12.08
CA THR A 231 0.42 -5.01 -13.23
C THR A 231 1.94 -4.99 -13.26
N PHE A 232 2.56 -5.41 -12.17
CA PHE A 232 4.00 -5.47 -12.02
C PHE A 232 4.36 -6.55 -11.00
N LEU A 233 5.33 -7.40 -11.31
CA LEU A 233 5.85 -8.37 -10.35
C LEU A 233 7.15 -7.81 -9.75
N PRO A 234 7.22 -7.56 -8.43
CA PRO A 234 8.38 -6.93 -7.78
C PRO A 234 9.55 -7.92 -7.59
N PHE A 235 9.78 -8.77 -8.58
CA PHE A 235 10.86 -9.73 -8.60
C PHE A 235 11.85 -9.35 -9.69
N LEU A 236 13.14 -9.39 -9.37
CA LEU A 236 14.15 -9.33 -10.40
C LEU A 236 14.00 -10.57 -11.30
N PRO A 237 13.92 -10.38 -12.61
CA PRO A 237 13.76 -11.51 -13.53
C PRO A 237 15.00 -12.41 -13.48
N TYR A 238 14.78 -13.69 -13.65
CA TYR A 238 15.87 -14.65 -13.74
C TYR A 238 16.70 -14.43 -15.02
N SER A 239 18.01 -14.52 -14.89
CA SER A 239 18.91 -14.62 -16.05
C SER A 239 18.75 -16.01 -16.71
N SER A 240 19.16 -16.12 -17.98
CA SER A 240 19.18 -17.42 -18.68
C SER A 240 19.98 -18.49 -17.93
N ALA A 241 21.05 -18.10 -17.22
CA ALA A 241 21.82 -19.01 -16.38
C ALA A 241 21.02 -19.51 -15.16
N GLN A 242 20.24 -18.64 -14.53
CA GLN A 242 19.38 -19.02 -13.40
C GLN A 242 18.20 -19.88 -13.84
N LEU A 243 17.60 -19.61 -15.00
CA LEU A 243 16.57 -20.45 -15.60
C LEU A 243 17.10 -21.85 -15.87
N ALA A 244 18.28 -21.96 -16.50
CA ALA A 244 18.92 -23.25 -16.76
C ALA A 244 19.27 -24.01 -15.47
N ALA A 245 19.73 -23.31 -14.43
CA ALA A 245 20.01 -23.93 -13.13
C ALA A 245 18.75 -24.41 -12.41
N ALA A 246 17.59 -23.86 -12.72
CA ALA A 246 16.27 -24.24 -12.20
C ALA A 246 15.54 -25.26 -13.10
N ASP A 247 16.18 -25.79 -14.13
CA ASP A 247 15.58 -26.66 -15.16
C ASP A 247 14.33 -26.05 -15.85
N ILE A 248 14.28 -24.71 -15.95
CA ILE A 248 13.20 -24.00 -16.62
C ILE A 248 13.55 -23.79 -18.09
N THR A 249 12.75 -24.37 -18.97
CA THR A 249 12.91 -24.27 -20.43
C THR A 249 11.95 -23.21 -20.99
N LEU A 250 12.43 -22.38 -21.89
CA LEU A 250 11.61 -21.42 -22.64
C LEU A 250 11.15 -22.06 -23.95
N ASP A 251 9.90 -22.47 -24.01
CA ASP A 251 9.39 -23.31 -25.09
C ASP A 251 9.00 -22.51 -26.34
N SER A 252 8.58 -21.25 -26.20
CA SER A 252 8.13 -20.43 -27.31
C SER A 252 9.19 -19.41 -27.77
N ALA A 253 9.07 -18.99 -29.05
CA ALA A 253 9.88 -17.90 -29.59
C ALA A 253 9.63 -16.58 -28.83
N LEU A 254 8.38 -16.36 -28.41
CA LEU A 254 8.00 -15.18 -27.61
C LEU A 254 8.72 -15.16 -26.26
N GLN A 255 8.70 -16.26 -25.51
CA GLN A 255 9.40 -16.36 -24.22
C GLN A 255 10.91 -16.10 -24.36
N ARG A 256 11.54 -16.62 -25.40
CA ARG A 256 12.97 -16.36 -25.67
C ARG A 256 13.27 -14.90 -26.00
N ASP A 257 12.42 -14.26 -26.79
CA ASP A 257 12.53 -12.84 -27.10
C ASP A 257 12.31 -11.95 -25.85
N GLU A 258 11.31 -12.27 -25.04
CA GLU A 258 11.07 -11.61 -23.74
C GLU A 258 12.27 -11.77 -22.81
N GLN A 259 12.85 -12.97 -22.71
CA GLN A 259 14.04 -13.20 -21.91
C GLN A 259 15.24 -12.36 -22.39
N GLN A 260 15.46 -12.29 -23.69
CA GLN A 260 16.54 -11.47 -24.25
C GLN A 260 16.35 -9.98 -23.94
N ARG A 261 15.14 -9.46 -24.09
CA ARG A 261 14.82 -8.06 -23.71
C ARG A 261 14.99 -7.81 -22.22
N THR A 262 14.61 -8.77 -21.41
CA THR A 262 14.79 -8.73 -19.96
C THR A 262 16.26 -8.66 -19.56
N GLU A 263 17.12 -9.47 -20.18
CA GLU A 263 18.56 -9.43 -19.94
C GLU A 263 19.20 -8.12 -20.40
N GLN A 264 18.79 -7.60 -21.53
CA GLN A 264 19.22 -6.29 -22.01
C GLN A 264 18.81 -5.18 -21.05
N TRP A 265 17.57 -5.19 -20.58
CA TRP A 265 17.08 -4.25 -19.56
C TRP A 265 17.86 -4.40 -18.25
N SER A 266 18.09 -5.62 -17.79
CA SER A 266 18.85 -5.90 -16.55
C SER A 266 20.29 -5.38 -16.63
N ALA A 267 20.87 -5.35 -17.82
CA ALA A 267 22.23 -4.82 -18.02
C ALA A 267 22.31 -3.29 -18.03
N THR A 268 21.25 -2.59 -18.46
CA THR A 268 21.32 -1.14 -18.75
C THR A 268 20.22 -0.30 -18.10
N GLY A 269 19.10 -0.91 -17.70
CA GLY A 269 17.89 -0.21 -17.25
C GLY A 269 17.52 -0.39 -15.78
N ASN A 270 18.25 -1.21 -15.03
CA ASN A 270 17.86 -1.61 -13.67
C ASN A 270 18.43 -0.72 -12.55
N ALA A 271 19.06 0.40 -12.86
CA ALA A 271 19.72 1.29 -11.86
C ALA A 271 18.75 1.71 -10.75
N TYR A 272 17.51 2.05 -11.07
CA TYR A 272 16.46 2.38 -10.12
C TYR A 272 16.23 1.24 -9.11
N TYR A 273 16.13 0.00 -9.57
CA TYR A 273 15.95 -1.17 -8.71
C TYR A 273 17.13 -1.41 -7.78
N LEU A 274 18.34 -1.30 -8.32
CA LEU A 274 19.55 -1.46 -7.53
C LEU A 274 19.64 -0.42 -6.42
N GLU A 275 19.27 0.83 -6.72
CA GLU A 275 19.22 1.89 -5.71
C GLU A 275 18.18 1.61 -4.64
N GLN A 276 16.94 1.25 -5.01
CA GLN A 276 15.86 0.93 -4.08
C GLN A 276 16.22 -0.26 -3.18
N LEU A 277 16.82 -1.31 -3.74
CA LEU A 277 17.19 -2.50 -2.99
C LEU A 277 18.41 -2.29 -2.07
N THR A 278 19.35 -1.42 -2.46
CA THR A 278 20.62 -1.27 -1.76
C THR A 278 20.74 0.00 -0.93
N LYS A 279 19.97 1.06 -1.25
CA LYS A 279 20.04 2.39 -0.64
C LYS A 279 18.66 3.00 -0.35
N ALA A 280 17.68 2.18 -0.06
CA ALA A 280 16.30 2.63 0.18
C ALA A 280 16.19 3.74 1.25
N SER A 281 17.06 3.72 2.28
CA SER A 281 17.12 4.77 3.31
C SER A 281 17.59 6.13 2.81
N GLN A 282 18.31 6.18 1.69
CA GLN A 282 18.81 7.43 1.11
C GLN A 282 17.78 8.06 0.16
N SER A 283 16.97 7.24 -0.53
CA SER A 283 15.90 7.73 -1.40
C SER A 283 14.72 8.34 -0.64
N SER A 284 14.54 7.96 0.64
CA SER A 284 13.48 8.48 1.50
C SER A 284 13.87 9.70 2.34
N THR A 285 15.14 10.12 2.32
CA THR A 285 15.69 11.21 3.14
C THR A 285 15.97 12.50 2.38
N SER A 286 15.28 12.79 1.28
CA SER A 286 15.20 14.17 0.81
C SER A 286 14.39 14.97 1.83
N ARG A 287 15.09 15.50 2.83
CA ARG A 287 14.57 16.44 3.83
C ARG A 287 14.28 17.78 3.17
#